data_09caa9ea691a3a2b54a89fa70b3f8d22
#
_entry.id   09caa9ea691a3a2b54a89fa70b3f8d22
#
_cell.length_a   1.000
_cell.length_b   1.000
_cell.length_c   1.000
_cell.angle_alpha   90.00
_cell.angle_beta   90.00
_cell.angle_gamma   90.00
#
_symmetry.space_group_name_H-M   'P 1'
#
loop_
_entity.id
_entity.type
_entity.pdbx_description
1 polymer ?
#
loop_
_entity_poly.entity_id
_entity_poly.type
_entity_poly.pdbx_seq_one_letter_code
_entity_poly.pdbx_strand_id
1 'polypeptide(L)'
;MNNKNINTRVYSRKVELLLRLIPIVVEEGVFAIHGGTAINLFLKDLPRYSVDIDLTYIPLSDRQQSIDDINLHLQSISEKAKKAFKGMHIVPNYSTCKLLCEYRGKQVKVEVNQTKRGIVGGDVLTVPLSDKAQDEFGLYCEARIVPITQLYGGKIAAALSRQHPRDLFDVKYMDVPLSECREGLIFCLLGSDRPIHESFSPRLVDQREAMVNQFEGMTDIPFPYEEFEETRKTLIEDVCRLMTDADKHFLLSFESGNPDWEGYEFEYFKDYPSVKWKLLNLKKLAKQNPRKLEEEVKKLKDVFHI
;
A
#
# COMPACT_ATOMS: atom_id res chain seq x y z
N MET A 1 -12.46 -32.34 4.73
CA MET A 1 -11.96 -31.29 3.85
C MET A 1 -10.84 -30.54 4.58
N ASN A 2 -9.70 -30.38 3.97
CA ASN A 2 -8.53 -29.72 4.59
C ASN A 2 -8.83 -28.22 4.77
N ASN A 3 -8.47 -27.59 5.88
CA ASN A 3 -8.73 -26.16 6.16
C ASN A 3 -8.26 -25.26 5.02
N LYS A 4 -7.14 -25.59 4.38
CA LYS A 4 -6.60 -24.87 3.21
C LYS A 4 -7.64 -24.75 2.08
N ASN A 5 -8.35 -25.82 1.73
CA ASN A 5 -9.36 -25.81 0.66
C ASN A 5 -10.60 -24.98 1.00
N ILE A 6 -10.94 -24.86 2.29
CA ILE A 6 -12.05 -24.04 2.75
C ILE A 6 -11.67 -22.56 2.62
N ASN A 7 -10.47 -22.18 3.09
CA ASN A 7 -9.96 -20.82 3.01
C ASN A 7 -9.82 -20.35 1.56
N THR A 8 -9.27 -21.17 0.66
CA THR A 8 -9.15 -20.89 -0.76
C THR A 8 -10.50 -20.54 -1.40
N ARG A 9 -11.55 -21.33 -1.12
CA ARG A 9 -12.91 -21.03 -1.61
C ARG A 9 -13.50 -19.73 -1.07
N VAL A 10 -13.18 -19.39 0.19
CA VAL A 10 -13.63 -18.13 0.80
C VAL A 10 -12.96 -16.95 0.11
N TYR A 11 -11.64 -17.01 -0.13
CA TYR A 11 -10.91 -15.96 -0.81
C TYR A 11 -11.34 -15.80 -2.27
N SER A 12 -11.41 -16.89 -3.04
CA SER A 12 -11.86 -16.87 -4.43
C SER A 12 -13.24 -16.19 -4.58
N ARG A 13 -14.21 -16.54 -3.70
CA ARG A 13 -15.52 -15.89 -3.72
C ARG A 13 -15.50 -14.39 -3.40
N LYS A 14 -14.58 -13.93 -2.54
CA LYS A 14 -14.39 -12.49 -2.26
C LYS A 14 -13.81 -11.77 -3.47
N VAL A 15 -12.82 -12.38 -4.14
CA VAL A 15 -12.21 -11.85 -5.36
C VAL A 15 -13.26 -11.70 -6.46
N GLU A 16 -14.16 -12.68 -6.65
CA GLU A 16 -15.26 -12.56 -7.62
C GLU A 16 -16.13 -11.32 -7.35
N LEU A 17 -16.50 -11.04 -6.10
CA LEU A 17 -17.25 -9.84 -5.75
C LEU A 17 -16.42 -8.58 -5.99
N LEU A 18 -15.14 -8.60 -5.61
CA LEU A 18 -14.21 -7.50 -5.81
C LEU A 18 -14.11 -7.12 -7.29
N LEU A 19 -13.89 -8.10 -8.17
CA LEU A 19 -13.78 -7.88 -9.62
C LEU A 19 -15.06 -7.27 -10.22
N ARG A 20 -16.22 -7.62 -9.70
CA ARG A 20 -17.50 -7.00 -10.10
C ARG A 20 -17.66 -5.56 -9.63
N LEU A 21 -16.97 -5.15 -8.55
CA LEU A 21 -16.99 -3.77 -8.06
C LEU A 21 -15.96 -2.87 -8.77
N ILE A 22 -14.88 -3.42 -9.30
CA ILE A 22 -13.79 -2.66 -9.95
C ILE A 22 -14.32 -1.72 -11.05
N PRO A 23 -15.16 -2.14 -12.01
CA PRO A 23 -15.66 -1.23 -13.03
C PRO A 23 -16.38 -0.01 -12.46
N ILE A 24 -17.17 -0.20 -11.39
CA ILE A 24 -17.92 0.88 -10.73
C ILE A 24 -16.94 1.87 -10.07
N VAL A 25 -15.86 1.38 -9.48
CA VAL A 25 -14.82 2.21 -8.87
C VAL A 25 -14.03 2.99 -9.93
N VAL A 26 -13.68 2.34 -11.04
CA VAL A 26 -12.91 2.94 -12.14
C VAL A 26 -13.69 4.08 -12.83
N GLU A 27 -15.02 3.98 -12.93
CA GLU A 27 -15.88 5.03 -13.49
C GLU A 27 -15.74 6.37 -12.76
N GLU A 28 -15.36 6.39 -11.48
CA GLU A 28 -15.23 7.64 -10.71
C GLU A 28 -14.04 8.51 -11.19
N GLY A 29 -13.07 7.94 -11.88
CA GLY A 29 -11.98 8.68 -12.53
C GLY A 29 -10.95 9.36 -11.63
N VAL A 30 -11.27 9.58 -10.35
CA VAL A 30 -10.41 10.25 -9.36
C VAL A 30 -9.56 9.30 -8.54
N PHE A 31 -9.72 7.99 -8.75
CA PHE A 31 -9.01 6.96 -8.01
C PHE A 31 -8.09 6.12 -8.88
N ALA A 32 -7.00 5.68 -8.28
CA ALA A 32 -6.16 4.61 -8.80
C ALA A 32 -6.03 3.49 -7.75
N ILE A 33 -6.14 2.24 -8.19
CA ILE A 33 -6.00 1.07 -7.32
C ILE A 33 -4.53 0.88 -6.98
N HIS A 34 -4.25 0.54 -5.73
CA HIS A 34 -2.92 0.15 -5.28
C HIS A 34 -2.95 -1.12 -4.44
N GLY A 35 -1.80 -1.48 -3.86
CA GLY A 35 -1.71 -2.61 -2.94
C GLY A 35 -1.82 -3.97 -3.60
N GLY A 36 -2.29 -4.95 -2.83
CA GLY A 36 -2.29 -6.35 -3.26
C GLY A 36 -3.19 -6.63 -4.46
N THR A 37 -4.29 -5.92 -4.60
CA THR A 37 -5.24 -6.10 -5.71
C THR A 37 -4.62 -5.66 -7.03
N ALA A 38 -3.97 -4.48 -7.07
CA ALA A 38 -3.25 -4.04 -8.27
C ALA A 38 -2.15 -5.03 -8.67
N ILE A 39 -1.36 -5.50 -7.70
CA ILE A 39 -0.25 -6.44 -7.96
C ILE A 39 -0.77 -7.78 -8.46
N ASN A 40 -1.66 -8.43 -7.70
CA ASN A 40 -1.96 -9.85 -7.89
C ASN A 40 -3.02 -10.13 -8.93
N LEU A 41 -3.90 -9.17 -9.25
CA LEU A 41 -4.99 -9.37 -10.20
C LEU A 41 -4.74 -8.71 -11.56
N PHE A 42 -3.86 -7.68 -11.62
CA PHE A 42 -3.66 -6.90 -12.84
C PHE A 42 -2.23 -6.93 -13.37
N LEU A 43 -1.21 -6.88 -12.50
CA LEU A 43 0.19 -6.90 -12.96
C LEU A 43 0.79 -8.30 -12.99
N LYS A 44 0.39 -9.15 -12.06
CA LYS A 44 0.85 -10.54 -11.95
C LYS A 44 -0.31 -11.47 -12.31
N ASP A 45 0.02 -12.67 -12.74
CA ASP A 45 -0.96 -13.64 -13.20
C ASP A 45 -1.51 -14.46 -12.00
N LEU A 46 -2.21 -13.76 -11.08
CA LEU A 46 -2.89 -14.31 -9.92
C LEU A 46 -2.01 -15.25 -9.06
N PRO A 47 -0.84 -14.81 -8.59
CA PRO A 47 0.00 -15.64 -7.72
C PRO A 47 -0.63 -15.89 -6.36
N ARG A 48 -1.46 -14.95 -5.88
CA ARG A 48 -2.31 -15.10 -4.69
C ARG A 48 -3.60 -14.30 -4.78
N TYR A 49 -4.58 -14.68 -4.00
CA TYR A 49 -5.81 -13.88 -3.86
C TYR A 49 -5.55 -12.57 -3.10
N SER A 50 -6.21 -11.50 -3.55
CA SER A 50 -6.31 -10.23 -2.84
C SER A 50 -7.78 -9.84 -2.72
N VAL A 51 -8.21 -9.43 -1.53
CA VAL A 51 -9.65 -9.37 -1.17
C VAL A 51 -10.16 -7.97 -0.80
N ASP A 52 -9.29 -6.96 -0.85
CA ASP A 52 -9.61 -5.56 -0.55
C ASP A 52 -9.36 -4.69 -1.78
N ILE A 53 -10.12 -3.61 -1.95
CA ILE A 53 -9.88 -2.56 -2.94
C ILE A 53 -9.29 -1.37 -2.23
N ASP A 54 -7.97 -1.23 -2.31
CA ASP A 54 -7.24 -0.10 -1.75
C ASP A 54 -7.05 0.97 -2.84
N LEU A 55 -7.42 2.22 -2.54
CA LEU A 55 -7.46 3.33 -3.48
C LEU A 55 -6.54 4.47 -3.07
N THR A 56 -5.84 5.02 -4.04
CA THR A 56 -5.16 6.31 -3.97
C THR A 56 -6.05 7.37 -4.62
N TYR A 57 -6.32 8.45 -3.92
CA TYR A 57 -6.98 9.63 -4.48
C TYR A 57 -5.94 10.44 -5.27
N ILE A 58 -6.20 10.63 -6.57
CA ILE A 58 -5.24 11.18 -7.54
C ILE A 58 -5.01 12.69 -7.36
N PRO A 59 -6.06 13.53 -7.19
CA PRO A 59 -5.85 14.97 -7.10
C PRO A 59 -5.07 15.41 -5.86
N LEU A 60 -4.32 16.50 -5.99
CA LEU A 60 -3.60 17.17 -4.90
C LEU A 60 -4.36 18.44 -4.52
N SER A 61 -5.37 18.31 -3.68
CA SER A 61 -6.14 19.42 -3.09
C SER A 61 -5.84 19.52 -1.60
N ASP A 62 -6.33 20.58 -0.96
CA ASP A 62 -6.26 20.67 0.51
C ASP A 62 -6.98 19.50 1.19
N ARG A 63 -6.74 19.33 2.49
CA ARG A 63 -7.23 18.14 3.21
C ARG A 63 -8.76 18.06 3.24
N GLN A 64 -9.44 19.16 3.57
CA GLN A 64 -10.90 19.15 3.73
C GLN A 64 -11.56 18.91 2.37
N GLN A 65 -11.16 19.66 1.37
CA GLN A 65 -11.68 19.51 0.00
C GLN A 65 -11.48 18.09 -0.51
N SER A 66 -10.31 17.47 -0.28
CA SER A 66 -10.06 16.09 -0.70
C SER A 66 -10.94 15.08 0.03
N ILE A 67 -11.17 15.24 1.34
CA ILE A 67 -12.02 14.33 2.11
C ILE A 67 -13.48 14.44 1.67
N ASP A 68 -13.95 15.65 1.41
CA ASP A 68 -15.31 15.89 0.94
C ASP A 68 -15.52 15.28 -0.45
N ASP A 69 -14.57 15.47 -1.36
CA ASP A 69 -14.61 14.91 -2.71
C ASP A 69 -14.51 13.38 -2.70
N ILE A 70 -13.59 12.80 -1.92
CA ILE A 70 -13.51 11.34 -1.72
C ILE A 70 -14.85 10.77 -1.24
N ASN A 71 -15.48 11.41 -0.26
CA ASN A 71 -16.74 10.93 0.28
C ASN A 71 -17.90 11.05 -0.72
N LEU A 72 -17.92 12.10 -1.54
CA LEU A 72 -18.88 12.23 -2.63
C LEU A 72 -18.75 11.07 -3.63
N HIS A 73 -17.53 10.73 -4.04
CA HIS A 73 -17.26 9.61 -4.94
C HIS A 73 -17.55 8.25 -4.29
N LEU A 74 -17.25 8.07 -3.01
CA LEU A 74 -17.62 6.85 -2.28
C LEU A 74 -19.15 6.68 -2.18
N GLN A 75 -19.89 7.77 -2.02
CA GLN A 75 -21.35 7.75 -2.08
C GLN A 75 -21.84 7.31 -3.47
N SER A 76 -21.30 7.90 -4.56
CA SER A 76 -21.58 7.51 -5.94
C SER A 76 -21.34 6.02 -6.18
N ILE A 77 -20.17 5.49 -5.76
CA ILE A 77 -19.85 4.06 -5.81
C ILE A 77 -20.92 3.22 -5.09
N SER A 78 -21.30 3.63 -3.87
CA SER A 78 -22.32 2.93 -3.09
C SER A 78 -23.68 2.87 -3.79
N GLU A 79 -24.13 3.97 -4.38
CA GLU A 79 -25.40 4.06 -5.10
C GLU A 79 -25.39 3.22 -6.38
N LYS A 80 -24.34 3.33 -7.19
CA LYS A 80 -24.13 2.51 -8.41
C LYS A 80 -24.08 1.01 -8.08
N ALA A 81 -23.32 0.63 -7.04
CA ALA A 81 -23.19 -0.76 -6.65
C ALA A 81 -24.53 -1.35 -6.16
N LYS A 82 -25.31 -0.62 -5.35
CA LYS A 82 -26.65 -1.05 -4.92
C LYS A 82 -27.62 -1.19 -6.10
N LYS A 83 -27.50 -0.31 -7.10
CA LYS A 83 -28.31 -0.39 -8.33
C LYS A 83 -27.94 -1.58 -9.19
N ALA A 84 -26.62 -1.87 -9.34
CA ALA A 84 -26.12 -2.98 -10.14
C ALA A 84 -26.38 -4.35 -9.49
N PHE A 85 -26.33 -4.43 -8.15
CA PHE A 85 -26.43 -5.70 -7.40
C PHE A 85 -27.64 -5.65 -6.45
N LYS A 86 -28.78 -6.12 -6.92
CA LYS A 86 -30.01 -6.17 -6.10
C LYS A 86 -29.78 -6.99 -4.81
N GLY A 87 -29.97 -6.35 -3.65
CA GLY A 87 -29.74 -6.97 -2.34
C GLY A 87 -28.31 -6.80 -1.79
N MET A 88 -27.47 -5.97 -2.43
CA MET A 88 -26.18 -5.58 -1.86
C MET A 88 -26.40 -4.68 -0.63
N HIS A 89 -25.75 -5.04 0.46
CA HIS A 89 -25.68 -4.21 1.66
C HIS A 89 -24.32 -3.48 1.69
N ILE A 90 -24.35 -2.15 1.89
CA ILE A 90 -23.14 -1.33 1.95
C ILE A 90 -23.20 -0.48 3.20
N VAL A 91 -22.18 -0.64 4.06
CA VAL A 91 -21.98 0.16 5.27
C VAL A 91 -20.86 1.17 4.98
N PRO A 92 -21.21 2.47 4.80
CA PRO A 92 -20.21 3.51 4.63
C PRO A 92 -19.60 3.93 5.97
N ASN A 93 -18.31 4.23 5.95
CA ASN A 93 -17.62 4.95 7.01
C ASN A 93 -16.89 6.15 6.42
N TYR A 94 -17.58 7.27 6.30
CA TYR A 94 -17.06 8.48 5.68
C TYR A 94 -15.94 9.15 6.48
N SER A 95 -15.89 8.95 7.81
CA SER A 95 -14.82 9.49 8.65
C SER A 95 -13.46 8.83 8.37
N THR A 96 -13.47 7.60 7.88
CA THR A 96 -12.27 6.83 7.50
C THR A 96 -12.18 6.56 6.01
N CYS A 97 -13.06 7.17 5.18
CA CYS A 97 -13.12 7.00 3.72
C CYS A 97 -13.19 5.52 3.29
N LYS A 98 -14.16 4.77 3.85
CA LYS A 98 -14.33 3.33 3.60
C LYS A 98 -15.77 2.97 3.28
N LEU A 99 -15.90 1.94 2.43
CA LEU A 99 -17.16 1.21 2.23
C LEU A 99 -16.92 -0.27 2.56
N LEU A 100 -17.84 -0.85 3.32
CA LEU A 100 -17.90 -2.28 3.51
C LEU A 100 -19.06 -2.83 2.69
N CYS A 101 -18.73 -3.51 1.59
CA CYS A 101 -19.68 -4.01 0.62
C CYS A 101 -19.97 -5.49 0.89
N GLU A 102 -21.20 -5.84 1.19
CA GLU A 102 -21.64 -7.21 1.45
C GLU A 102 -22.66 -7.67 0.40
N TYR A 103 -22.42 -8.79 -0.22
CA TYR A 103 -23.31 -9.39 -1.20
C TYR A 103 -23.27 -10.92 -1.15
N ARG A 104 -24.44 -11.55 -0.94
CA ARG A 104 -24.56 -13.02 -0.87
C ARG A 104 -23.59 -13.67 0.11
N GLY A 105 -23.42 -13.08 1.29
CA GLY A 105 -22.52 -13.57 2.35
C GLY A 105 -21.02 -13.40 2.05
N LYS A 106 -20.67 -12.61 1.04
CA LYS A 106 -19.29 -12.22 0.72
C LYS A 106 -19.10 -10.76 1.07
N GLN A 107 -17.94 -10.39 1.61
CA GLN A 107 -17.66 -9.04 2.04
C GLN A 107 -16.35 -8.55 1.42
N VAL A 108 -16.38 -7.36 0.84
CA VAL A 108 -15.24 -6.65 0.25
C VAL A 108 -15.18 -5.25 0.85
N LYS A 109 -13.99 -4.82 1.22
CA LYS A 109 -13.72 -3.47 1.69
C LYS A 109 -13.17 -2.64 0.52
N VAL A 110 -13.74 -1.45 0.34
CA VAL A 110 -13.19 -0.37 -0.52
C VAL A 110 -12.68 0.71 0.42
N GLU A 111 -11.41 1.04 0.34
CA GLU A 111 -10.76 1.98 1.25
C GLU A 111 -9.91 3.00 0.46
N VAL A 112 -10.10 4.30 0.75
CA VAL A 112 -9.29 5.37 0.19
C VAL A 112 -8.31 5.88 1.24
N ASN A 113 -7.02 5.95 0.88
CA ASN A 113 -6.01 6.49 1.79
C ASN A 113 -6.17 8.01 1.94
N GLN A 114 -6.48 8.46 3.14
CA GLN A 114 -6.74 9.88 3.42
C GLN A 114 -5.48 10.76 3.40
N THR A 115 -4.31 10.17 3.61
CA THR A 115 -3.05 10.89 3.79
C THR A 115 -2.15 10.76 2.58
N LYS A 116 -1.94 9.53 2.09
CA LYS A 116 -1.12 9.26 0.91
C LYS A 116 -1.95 9.47 -0.36
N ARG A 117 -2.11 10.73 -0.73
CA ARG A 117 -2.82 11.19 -1.92
C ARG A 117 -1.82 11.66 -2.96
N GLY A 118 -2.24 11.63 -4.24
CA GLY A 118 -1.40 12.00 -5.36
C GLY A 118 -0.67 10.82 -5.99
N ILE A 119 -0.13 11.06 -7.16
CA ILE A 119 0.58 10.08 -8.00
C ILE A 119 2.06 10.44 -8.04
N VAL A 120 2.93 9.43 -7.90
CA VAL A 120 4.38 9.58 -7.84
C VAL A 120 5.04 8.62 -8.82
N GLY A 121 6.09 9.07 -9.49
CA GLY A 121 6.94 8.22 -10.33
C GLY A 121 6.33 7.82 -11.68
N GLY A 122 5.45 8.66 -12.23
CA GLY A 122 4.86 8.47 -13.56
C GLY A 122 3.35 8.67 -13.60
N ASP A 123 2.73 8.18 -14.67
CA ASP A 123 1.30 8.28 -14.90
C ASP A 123 0.53 7.08 -14.35
N VAL A 124 -0.76 7.29 -14.10
CA VAL A 124 -1.71 6.20 -13.79
C VAL A 124 -1.79 5.24 -14.99
N LEU A 125 -1.63 3.96 -14.74
CA LEU A 125 -1.69 2.93 -15.76
C LEU A 125 -3.12 2.36 -15.85
N THR A 126 -3.60 2.11 -17.07
CA THR A 126 -4.80 1.31 -17.30
C THR A 126 -4.37 -0.10 -17.70
N VAL A 127 -4.76 -1.09 -16.91
CA VAL A 127 -4.28 -2.47 -17.06
C VAL A 127 -5.47 -3.43 -17.07
N PRO A 128 -5.54 -4.38 -18.03
CA PRO A 128 -6.56 -5.41 -18.02
C PRO A 128 -6.34 -6.41 -16.89
N LEU A 129 -7.41 -7.07 -16.48
CA LEU A 129 -7.36 -8.21 -15.57
C LEU A 129 -6.44 -9.29 -16.15
N SER A 130 -5.59 -9.92 -15.32
CA SER A 130 -4.66 -10.96 -15.77
C SER A 130 -5.38 -12.18 -16.35
N ASP A 131 -4.72 -12.89 -17.29
CA ASP A 131 -5.33 -13.99 -18.03
C ASP A 131 -5.85 -15.09 -17.10
N LYS A 132 -5.04 -15.51 -16.14
CA LYS A 132 -5.45 -16.53 -15.16
C LYS A 132 -6.65 -16.09 -14.31
N ALA A 133 -6.72 -14.79 -13.95
CA ALA A 133 -7.87 -14.28 -13.22
C ALA A 133 -9.12 -14.20 -14.12
N GLN A 134 -8.97 -13.86 -15.40
CA GLN A 134 -10.08 -13.92 -16.35
C GLN A 134 -10.62 -15.35 -16.49
N ASP A 135 -9.75 -16.34 -16.65
CA ASP A 135 -10.12 -17.75 -16.78
C ASP A 135 -10.79 -18.29 -15.51
N GLU A 136 -10.23 -17.98 -14.34
CA GLU A 136 -10.75 -18.48 -13.06
C GLU A 136 -12.14 -17.91 -12.71
N PHE A 137 -12.36 -16.62 -13.00
CA PHE A 137 -13.60 -15.94 -12.59
C PHE A 137 -14.62 -15.75 -13.72
N GLY A 138 -14.24 -16.03 -14.97
CA GLY A 138 -15.10 -15.81 -16.14
C GLY A 138 -15.49 -14.32 -16.28
N LEU A 139 -14.61 -13.40 -15.91
CA LEU A 139 -14.84 -11.97 -15.87
C LEU A 139 -13.72 -11.22 -16.59
N TYR A 140 -14.07 -10.10 -17.22
CA TYR A 140 -13.12 -9.15 -17.77
C TYR A 140 -13.40 -7.76 -17.18
N CYS A 141 -12.34 -7.08 -16.78
CA CYS A 141 -12.37 -5.66 -16.42
C CYS A 141 -10.97 -5.05 -16.60
N GLU A 142 -10.94 -3.74 -16.64
CA GLU A 142 -9.69 -2.97 -16.58
C GLU A 142 -9.64 -2.20 -15.28
N ALA A 143 -8.44 -1.98 -14.77
CA ALA A 143 -8.20 -1.18 -13.59
C ALA A 143 -7.26 -0.01 -13.90
N ARG A 144 -7.53 1.14 -13.28
CA ARG A 144 -6.58 2.23 -13.18
C ARG A 144 -5.71 1.98 -11.95
N ILE A 145 -4.41 1.78 -12.15
CA ILE A 145 -3.48 1.49 -11.05
C ILE A 145 -2.43 2.59 -10.93
N VAL A 146 -1.90 2.77 -9.73
CA VAL A 146 -0.79 3.72 -9.50
C VAL A 146 0.47 3.26 -10.25
N PRO A 147 1.42 4.17 -10.58
CA PRO A 147 2.68 3.81 -11.23
C PRO A 147 3.42 2.69 -10.50
N ILE A 148 4.17 1.91 -11.25
CA ILE A 148 4.90 0.71 -10.77
C ILE A 148 5.80 1.04 -9.58
N THR A 149 6.58 2.13 -9.66
CA THR A 149 7.47 2.56 -8.58
C THR A 149 6.69 2.88 -7.30
N GLN A 150 5.56 3.61 -7.41
CA GLN A 150 4.70 3.94 -6.27
C GLN A 150 4.06 2.67 -5.67
N LEU A 151 3.61 1.76 -6.52
CA LEU A 151 2.95 0.52 -6.11
C LEU A 151 3.89 -0.39 -5.31
N TYR A 152 5.04 -0.72 -5.90
CA TYR A 152 6.01 -1.60 -5.24
C TYR A 152 6.79 -0.89 -4.13
N GLY A 153 7.11 0.41 -4.28
CA GLY A 153 7.66 1.20 -3.16
C GLY A 153 6.73 1.20 -1.94
N GLY A 154 5.42 1.34 -2.17
CA GLY A 154 4.39 1.20 -1.13
C GLY A 154 4.33 -0.20 -0.53
N LYS A 155 4.50 -1.24 -1.34
CA LYS A 155 4.52 -2.64 -0.89
C LYS A 155 5.75 -2.94 -0.05
N ILE A 156 6.93 -2.48 -0.48
CA ILE A 156 8.18 -2.60 0.28
C ILE A 156 8.07 -1.89 1.64
N ALA A 157 7.61 -0.64 1.65
CA ALA A 157 7.39 0.11 2.89
C ALA A 157 6.42 -0.60 3.85
N ALA A 158 5.35 -1.21 3.32
CA ALA A 158 4.42 -2.00 4.11
C ALA A 158 5.06 -3.29 4.66
N ALA A 159 5.85 -4.00 3.85
CA ALA A 159 6.58 -5.20 4.25
C ALA A 159 7.57 -4.91 5.38
N LEU A 160 8.31 -3.81 5.32
CA LEU A 160 9.23 -3.38 6.37
C LEU A 160 8.50 -2.98 7.65
N SER A 161 7.37 -2.28 7.53
CA SER A 161 6.63 -1.73 8.66
C SER A 161 5.77 -2.77 9.39
N ARG A 162 4.97 -3.56 8.67
CA ARG A 162 4.02 -4.53 9.24
C ARG A 162 4.58 -5.94 9.30
N GLN A 163 5.54 -6.23 8.44
CA GLN A 163 6.16 -7.56 8.28
C GLN A 163 5.11 -8.67 8.04
N HIS A 164 3.99 -8.32 7.39
CA HIS A 164 2.90 -9.25 7.18
C HIS A 164 3.23 -10.25 6.06
N PRO A 165 2.89 -11.54 6.18
CA PRO A 165 3.21 -12.56 5.17
C PRO A 165 2.79 -12.20 3.74
N ARG A 166 1.60 -11.59 3.57
CA ARG A 166 1.13 -11.12 2.26
C ARG A 166 2.05 -10.07 1.62
N ASP A 167 2.60 -9.19 2.44
CA ASP A 167 3.45 -8.11 1.92
C ASP A 167 4.82 -8.65 1.52
N LEU A 168 5.41 -9.54 2.32
CA LEU A 168 6.67 -10.19 2.00
C LEU A 168 6.55 -11.18 0.83
N PHE A 169 5.43 -11.88 0.71
CA PHE A 169 5.14 -12.70 -0.47
C PHE A 169 5.12 -11.85 -1.75
N ASP A 170 4.39 -10.71 -1.75
CA ASP A 170 4.32 -9.83 -2.91
C ASP A 170 5.70 -9.25 -3.28
N VAL A 171 6.54 -8.92 -2.28
CA VAL A 171 7.91 -8.44 -2.51
C VAL A 171 8.80 -9.54 -3.05
N LYS A 172 8.73 -10.76 -2.50
CA LYS A 172 9.53 -11.89 -2.97
C LYS A 172 9.29 -12.21 -4.44
N TYR A 173 8.04 -12.16 -4.85
CA TYR A 173 7.63 -12.50 -6.22
C TYR A 173 7.47 -11.29 -7.14
N MET A 174 7.96 -10.11 -6.75
CA MET A 174 8.01 -8.98 -7.68
C MET A 174 9.05 -9.25 -8.79
N ASP A 175 8.72 -8.82 -10.00
CA ASP A 175 9.57 -8.93 -11.19
C ASP A 175 10.19 -7.59 -11.61
N VAL A 176 10.04 -6.59 -10.74
CA VAL A 176 10.61 -5.25 -10.91
C VAL A 176 11.86 -5.13 -10.06
N PRO A 177 13.00 -4.65 -10.61
CA PRO A 177 14.19 -4.40 -9.82
C PRO A 177 13.93 -3.44 -8.66
N LEU A 178 14.55 -3.72 -7.51
CA LEU A 178 14.38 -2.87 -6.33
C LEU A 178 14.79 -1.40 -6.58
N SER A 179 15.77 -1.18 -7.47
CA SER A 179 16.20 0.16 -7.89
C SER A 179 15.08 0.98 -8.54
N GLU A 180 14.17 0.37 -9.27
CA GLU A 180 13.02 1.04 -9.87
C GLU A 180 11.94 1.40 -8.84
N CYS A 181 12.00 0.81 -7.65
CA CYS A 181 11.06 1.08 -6.56
C CYS A 181 11.54 2.17 -5.60
N ARG A 182 12.80 2.67 -5.77
CA ARG A 182 13.46 3.59 -4.84
C ARG A 182 12.66 4.87 -4.60
N GLU A 183 12.21 5.52 -5.67
CA GLU A 183 11.41 6.73 -5.62
C GLU A 183 10.13 6.55 -4.79
N GLY A 184 9.34 5.54 -5.11
CA GLY A 184 8.10 5.22 -4.39
C GLY A 184 8.35 4.79 -2.94
N LEU A 185 9.46 4.10 -2.66
CA LEU A 185 9.86 3.75 -1.31
C LEU A 185 10.19 5.00 -0.49
N ILE A 186 11.04 5.89 -1.00
CA ILE A 186 11.38 7.15 -0.33
C ILE A 186 10.11 7.98 -0.07
N PHE A 187 9.23 8.11 -1.07
CA PHE A 187 7.94 8.77 -0.87
C PHE A 187 7.14 8.17 0.30
N CYS A 188 7.11 6.84 0.41
CA CYS A 188 6.42 6.16 1.50
C CYS A 188 7.10 6.37 2.86
N LEU A 189 8.43 6.45 2.92
CA LEU A 189 9.16 6.77 4.14
C LEU A 189 8.86 8.18 4.62
N LEU A 190 8.86 9.15 3.71
CA LEU A 190 8.55 10.56 3.99
C LEU A 190 7.07 10.78 4.36
N GLY A 191 6.18 9.89 3.99
CA GLY A 191 4.75 9.94 4.32
C GLY A 191 4.32 8.97 5.42
N SER A 192 5.26 8.28 6.08
CA SER A 192 4.98 7.32 7.16
C SER A 192 4.71 8.04 8.49
N ASP A 193 3.85 7.47 9.32
CA ASP A 193 3.63 7.87 10.71
C ASP A 193 4.71 7.36 11.68
N ARG A 194 5.60 6.47 11.21
CA ARG A 194 6.71 5.89 11.98
C ARG A 194 8.02 6.65 11.75
N PRO A 195 8.97 6.60 12.71
CA PRO A 195 10.34 7.05 12.50
C PRO A 195 10.99 6.32 11.32
N ILE A 196 11.80 7.04 10.54
CA ILE A 196 12.39 6.48 9.31
C ILE A 196 13.32 5.31 9.61
N HIS A 197 14.08 5.36 10.71
CA HIS A 197 15.02 4.29 11.08
C HIS A 197 14.35 2.92 11.27
N GLU A 198 13.06 2.88 11.68
CA GLU A 198 12.32 1.62 11.83
C GLU A 198 12.14 0.85 10.53
N SER A 199 12.25 1.51 9.37
CA SER A 199 12.20 0.84 8.07
C SER A 199 13.51 0.17 7.69
N PHE A 200 14.64 0.62 8.24
CA PHE A 200 15.97 0.07 7.97
C PHE A 200 16.46 -0.89 9.07
N SER A 201 15.94 -0.74 10.27
CA SER A 201 16.21 -1.62 11.41
C SER A 201 14.90 -1.91 12.17
N PRO A 202 13.95 -2.63 11.56
CA PRO A 202 12.67 -2.90 12.19
C PRO A 202 12.82 -3.89 13.34
N ARG A 203 12.01 -3.69 14.38
CA ARG A 203 11.83 -4.73 15.40
C ARG A 203 11.13 -5.93 14.75
N LEU A 204 11.81 -7.08 14.72
CA LEU A 204 11.25 -8.30 14.12
C LEU A 204 10.07 -8.82 14.94
N VAL A 205 8.99 -9.14 14.24
CA VAL A 205 7.73 -9.64 14.81
C VAL A 205 7.53 -11.10 14.41
N ASP A 206 7.14 -11.96 15.33
CA ASP A 206 6.70 -13.32 15.02
C ASP A 206 5.36 -13.26 14.27
N GLN A 207 5.33 -13.82 13.06
CA GLN A 207 4.18 -13.78 12.15
C GLN A 207 3.59 -15.18 11.88
N ARG A 208 3.95 -16.19 12.69
CA ARG A 208 3.42 -17.58 12.51
C ARG A 208 1.90 -17.62 12.58
N GLU A 209 1.32 -16.88 13.51
CA GLU A 209 -0.14 -16.76 13.62
C GLU A 209 -0.76 -16.12 12.38
N ALA A 210 -0.17 -15.06 11.86
CA ALA A 210 -0.64 -14.40 10.64
C ALA A 210 -0.47 -15.28 9.39
N MET A 211 0.59 -16.11 9.34
CA MET A 211 0.77 -17.11 8.28
C MET A 211 -0.41 -18.07 8.22
N VAL A 212 -0.81 -18.61 9.37
CA VAL A 212 -1.91 -19.58 9.46
C VAL A 212 -3.28 -18.92 9.26
N ASN A 213 -3.55 -17.81 9.97
CA ASN A 213 -4.90 -17.26 10.05
C ASN A 213 -5.24 -16.28 8.91
N GLN A 214 -4.23 -15.66 8.26
CA GLN A 214 -4.43 -14.56 7.34
C GLN A 214 -3.77 -14.74 5.96
N PHE A 215 -2.98 -15.82 5.79
CA PHE A 215 -2.29 -16.08 4.53
C PHE A 215 -2.56 -17.48 3.97
N GLU A 216 -2.72 -18.49 4.83
CA GLU A 216 -3.01 -19.87 4.39
C GLU A 216 -4.27 -19.95 3.52
N GLY A 217 -4.13 -20.55 2.34
CA GLY A 217 -5.20 -20.65 1.33
C GLY A 217 -5.32 -19.46 0.39
N MET A 218 -4.50 -18.41 0.55
CA MET A 218 -4.44 -17.31 -0.42
C MET A 218 -3.64 -17.63 -1.67
N THR A 219 -2.76 -18.62 -1.61
CA THR A 219 -1.88 -19.03 -2.71
C THR A 219 -1.66 -20.53 -2.71
N ASP A 220 -1.37 -21.08 -3.88
CA ASP A 220 -0.87 -22.44 -4.05
C ASP A 220 0.65 -22.51 -4.11
N ILE A 221 1.33 -21.35 -4.29
CA ILE A 221 2.78 -21.26 -4.25
C ILE A 221 3.25 -21.50 -2.82
N PRO A 222 4.15 -22.46 -2.57
CA PRO A 222 4.71 -22.66 -1.24
C PRO A 222 5.44 -21.42 -0.73
N PHE A 223 5.16 -21.01 0.49
CA PHE A 223 5.86 -19.92 1.17
C PHE A 223 5.94 -20.27 2.67
N PRO A 224 6.84 -21.18 3.03
CA PRO A 224 7.00 -21.61 4.43
C PRO A 224 7.60 -20.49 5.28
N TYR A 225 7.50 -20.65 6.61
CA TYR A 225 7.93 -19.59 7.54
C TYR A 225 9.43 -19.30 7.45
N GLU A 226 10.25 -20.30 7.17
CA GLU A 226 11.70 -20.16 6.97
C GLU A 226 11.98 -19.23 5.76
N GLU A 227 11.25 -19.40 4.67
CA GLU A 227 11.37 -18.58 3.47
C GLU A 227 10.85 -17.14 3.70
N PHE A 228 9.81 -16.99 4.51
CA PHE A 228 9.33 -15.70 4.98
C PHE A 228 10.41 -14.96 5.78
N GLU A 229 11.08 -15.63 6.72
CA GLU A 229 12.17 -15.06 7.54
C GLU A 229 13.35 -14.64 6.67
N GLU A 230 13.76 -15.49 5.73
CA GLU A 230 14.83 -15.19 4.80
C GLU A 230 14.50 -13.99 3.90
N THR A 231 13.30 -13.98 3.32
CA THR A 231 12.81 -12.87 2.49
C THR A 231 12.83 -11.55 3.28
N ARG A 232 12.36 -11.58 4.53
CA ARG A 232 12.36 -10.41 5.41
C ARG A 232 13.77 -9.89 5.68
N LYS A 233 14.70 -10.77 6.00
CA LYS A 233 16.10 -10.42 6.26
C LYS A 233 16.75 -9.81 5.02
N THR A 234 16.63 -10.49 3.88
CA THR A 234 17.19 -10.03 2.60
C THR A 234 16.60 -8.66 2.21
N LEU A 235 15.30 -8.46 2.37
CA LEU A 235 14.66 -7.18 2.06
C LEU A 235 15.25 -6.03 2.88
N ILE A 236 15.44 -6.22 4.19
CA ILE A 236 16.02 -5.19 5.06
C ILE A 236 17.43 -4.83 4.59
N GLU A 237 18.26 -5.82 4.29
CA GLU A 237 19.64 -5.61 3.81
C GLU A 237 19.66 -4.92 2.45
N ASP A 238 18.78 -5.31 1.53
CA ASP A 238 18.69 -4.76 0.17
C ASP A 238 18.21 -3.31 0.19
N VAL A 239 17.24 -2.99 1.04
CA VAL A 239 16.74 -1.61 1.19
C VAL A 239 17.83 -0.70 1.78
N CYS A 240 18.64 -1.18 2.73
CA CYS A 240 19.78 -0.42 3.22
C CYS A 240 20.82 -0.14 2.13
N ARG A 241 21.09 -1.12 1.26
CA ARG A 241 22.03 -1.00 0.12
C ARG A 241 21.49 -0.11 -1.00
N LEU A 242 20.17 -0.05 -1.15
CA LEU A 242 19.48 0.77 -2.17
C LEU A 242 19.69 2.28 -1.94
N MET A 243 19.80 2.70 -0.69
CA MET A 243 19.90 4.13 -0.36
C MET A 243 21.25 4.69 -0.78
N THR A 244 21.22 5.70 -1.65
CA THR A 244 22.40 6.49 -2.02
C THR A 244 22.85 7.37 -0.85
N ASP A 245 24.08 7.90 -0.91
CA ASP A 245 24.56 8.83 0.12
C ASP A 245 23.70 10.12 0.14
N ALA A 246 23.21 10.58 -1.02
CA ALA A 246 22.29 11.69 -1.11
C ALA A 246 20.96 11.39 -0.38
N ASP A 247 20.41 10.17 -0.53
CA ASP A 247 19.21 9.76 0.19
C ASP A 247 19.42 9.74 1.69
N LYS A 248 20.54 9.15 2.15
CA LYS A 248 20.84 9.06 3.57
C LYS A 248 20.95 10.45 4.21
N HIS A 249 21.68 11.36 3.59
CA HIS A 249 21.78 12.74 4.07
C HIS A 249 20.43 13.47 4.07
N PHE A 250 19.67 13.32 2.98
CA PHE A 250 18.34 13.91 2.88
C PHE A 250 17.38 13.35 3.95
N LEU A 251 17.31 12.03 4.11
CA LEU A 251 16.43 11.38 5.11
C LEU A 251 16.80 11.80 6.54
N LEU A 252 18.08 12.02 6.84
CA LEU A 252 18.51 12.57 8.13
C LEU A 252 18.05 14.00 8.34
N SER A 253 18.22 14.87 7.34
CA SER A 253 17.75 16.25 7.40
C SER A 253 16.22 16.32 7.55
N PHE A 254 15.50 15.44 6.86
CA PHE A 254 14.05 15.34 6.95
C PHE A 254 13.58 14.87 8.34
N GLU A 255 14.18 13.80 8.89
CA GLU A 255 13.82 13.28 10.21
C GLU A 255 14.13 14.30 11.33
N SER A 256 15.12 15.19 11.13
CA SER A 256 15.39 16.30 12.05
C SER A 256 14.31 17.41 12.02
N GLY A 257 13.37 17.35 11.09
CA GLY A 257 12.34 18.38 10.85
C GLY A 257 12.78 19.57 10.00
N ASN A 258 14.00 19.54 9.46
CA ASN A 258 14.57 20.59 8.62
C ASN A 258 15.14 19.99 7.33
N PRO A 259 14.29 19.48 6.42
CA PRO A 259 14.74 18.84 5.20
C PRO A 259 15.49 19.80 4.28
N ASP A 260 16.64 19.35 3.81
CA ASP A 260 17.40 20.01 2.76
C ASP A 260 16.90 19.53 1.40
N TRP A 261 16.01 20.29 0.80
CA TRP A 261 15.42 20.01 -0.50
C TRP A 261 16.29 20.45 -1.67
N GLU A 262 17.24 21.37 -1.45
CA GLU A 262 18.00 21.98 -2.52
C GLU A 262 18.87 20.95 -3.25
N GLY A 263 18.60 20.75 -4.54
CA GLY A 263 19.30 19.80 -5.38
C GLY A 263 19.02 18.31 -5.08
N TYR A 264 18.05 18.00 -4.21
CA TYR A 264 17.63 16.63 -4.00
C TYR A 264 16.75 16.14 -5.16
N GLU A 265 17.06 14.96 -5.69
CA GLU A 265 16.38 14.36 -6.86
C GLU A 265 14.84 14.36 -6.74
N PHE A 266 14.32 14.12 -5.53
CA PHE A 266 12.88 14.04 -5.26
C PHE A 266 12.35 15.29 -4.52
N GLU A 267 12.91 16.45 -4.79
CA GLU A 267 12.47 17.72 -4.18
C GLU A 267 10.95 17.97 -4.31
N TYR A 268 10.35 17.53 -5.40
CA TYR A 268 8.91 17.71 -5.65
C TYR A 268 8.00 17.00 -4.64
N PHE A 269 8.52 16.04 -3.84
CA PHE A 269 7.77 15.43 -2.75
C PHE A 269 7.33 16.41 -1.66
N LYS A 270 8.00 17.56 -1.54
CA LYS A 270 7.64 18.61 -0.59
C LYS A 270 6.19 19.09 -0.72
N ASP A 271 5.58 18.91 -1.89
CA ASP A 271 4.22 19.36 -2.18
C ASP A 271 3.14 18.35 -1.82
N TYR A 272 3.51 17.11 -1.55
CA TYR A 272 2.56 16.04 -1.24
C TYR A 272 2.00 16.10 0.18
N PRO A 273 0.69 15.85 0.36
CA PRO A 273 0.01 15.94 1.65
C PRO A 273 0.61 15.06 2.75
N SER A 274 1.01 13.82 2.42
CA SER A 274 1.61 12.89 3.38
C SER A 274 2.96 13.39 3.91
N VAL A 275 3.78 13.94 3.03
CA VAL A 275 5.10 14.49 3.37
C VAL A 275 4.96 15.74 4.23
N LYS A 276 4.07 16.68 3.81
CA LYS A 276 3.74 17.87 4.61
C LYS A 276 3.24 17.50 6.00
N TRP A 277 2.40 16.47 6.08
CA TRP A 277 1.84 16.01 7.36
C TRP A 277 2.91 15.45 8.30
N LYS A 278 3.79 14.57 7.80
CA LYS A 278 4.90 14.05 8.60
C LYS A 278 5.82 15.17 9.07
N LEU A 279 6.19 16.09 8.18
CA LEU A 279 7.05 17.22 8.52
C LEU A 279 6.43 18.11 9.61
N LEU A 280 5.11 18.35 9.54
CA LEU A 280 4.37 19.05 10.59
C LEU A 280 4.49 18.32 11.95
N ASN A 281 4.35 17.00 11.95
CA ASN A 281 4.46 16.19 13.16
C ASN A 281 5.88 16.19 13.72
N LEU A 282 6.92 16.12 12.88
CA LEU A 282 8.32 16.23 13.29
C LEU A 282 8.61 17.61 13.92
N LYS A 283 8.15 18.71 13.30
CA LYS A 283 8.25 20.06 13.84
C LYS A 283 7.51 20.22 15.18
N LYS A 284 6.36 19.55 15.32
CA LYS A 284 5.63 19.51 16.59
C LYS A 284 6.40 18.73 17.65
N LEU A 285 6.97 17.58 17.28
CA LEU A 285 7.80 16.75 18.16
C LEU A 285 9.04 17.51 18.62
N ALA A 286 9.73 18.24 17.72
CA ALA A 286 10.87 19.09 18.03
C ALA A 286 10.56 20.12 19.13
N LYS A 287 9.34 20.68 19.13
CA LYS A 287 8.89 21.64 20.14
C LYS A 287 8.46 21.00 21.47
N GLN A 288 7.79 19.84 21.40
CA GLN A 288 7.20 19.18 22.56
C GLN A 288 8.16 18.23 23.29
N ASN A 289 9.01 17.56 22.54
CA ASN A 289 9.98 16.59 23.07
C ASN A 289 11.23 16.53 22.18
N PRO A 290 12.10 17.55 22.21
CA PRO A 290 13.31 17.62 21.37
C PRO A 290 14.25 16.42 21.62
N ARG A 291 14.37 15.97 22.87
CA ARG A 291 15.21 14.82 23.23
C ARG A 291 14.79 13.54 22.48
N LYS A 292 13.49 13.28 22.38
CA LYS A 292 12.97 12.13 21.62
C LYS A 292 13.32 12.26 20.13
N LEU A 293 13.19 13.45 19.55
CA LEU A 293 13.55 13.67 18.14
C LEU A 293 15.04 13.43 17.91
N GLU A 294 15.90 13.93 18.80
CA GLU A 294 17.35 13.69 18.73
C GLU A 294 17.70 12.20 18.81
N GLU A 295 17.00 11.44 19.68
CA GLU A 295 17.16 9.99 19.78
C GLU A 295 16.76 9.27 18.49
N GLU A 296 15.67 9.67 17.82
CA GLU A 296 15.24 9.07 16.53
C GLU A 296 16.22 9.39 15.40
N VAL A 297 16.70 10.64 15.31
CA VAL A 297 17.74 11.05 14.36
C VAL A 297 19.04 10.30 14.60
N LYS A 298 19.44 10.12 15.87
CA LYS A 298 20.64 9.35 16.22
C LYS A 298 20.55 7.90 15.77
N LYS A 299 19.41 7.22 16.03
CA LYS A 299 19.20 5.85 15.56
C LYS A 299 19.31 5.75 14.03
N LEU A 300 18.79 6.75 13.29
CA LEU A 300 18.89 6.76 11.84
C LEU A 300 20.35 6.95 11.38
N LYS A 301 21.13 7.80 12.06
CA LYS A 301 22.58 7.93 11.82
C LYS A 301 23.32 6.61 12.05
N ASP A 302 23.03 5.96 13.19
CA ASP A 302 23.66 4.69 13.54
C ASP A 302 23.38 3.61 12.47
N VAL A 303 22.15 3.54 11.96
CA VAL A 303 21.75 2.61 10.88
C VAL A 303 22.45 2.92 9.56
N PHE A 304 22.66 4.19 9.23
CA PHE A 304 23.33 4.60 7.98
C PHE A 304 24.86 4.63 8.11
N HIS A 305 25.40 4.42 9.31
CA HIS A 305 26.83 4.49 9.62
C HIS A 305 27.47 5.85 9.25
N ILE A 306 26.77 6.95 9.59
CA ILE A 306 27.17 8.34 9.30
C ILE A 306 27.35 9.12 10.61
#